data_514426247cf06ca1715b00ff6e7ea15d
#
_entry.id   514426247cf06ca1715b00ff6e7ea15d
#
_cell.length_a   1.000
_cell.length_b   1.000
_cell.length_c   1.000
_cell.angle_alpha   90.00
_cell.angle_beta   90.00
_cell.angle_gamma   90.00
#
_symmetry.space_group_name_H-M   'P 1'
#
loop_
_entity.id
_entity.type
_entity.pdbx_description
1 polymer ?
#
loop_
_entity_poly.entity_id
_entity_poly.type
_entity_poly.pdbx_seq_one_letter_code
_entity_poly.pdbx_strand_id
1 'polypeptide(L)'
;MLSEEALIFLGGLAALGLVALGVLELLWPTRSPHPARLPAKSEAGLPPATAASPSRLRRWRSRRPRHALNGAGSPYRRRESKETEAVDLGTAFEEEPVTPAPVLEPAIDVAGAADRCFALYEAGEYAAVVGAATGAIAASTAFRRGDVARLWSILALAHEAMDDRTSARAALESAIAAAPLGERAAYEQQLAALALRVAETLLARGDGVRGPESEEDLGVLRETLDWLARGGTLAPGDAKFRELLDDVERRLWPGYERVVMTLIQRQQYPAARRLLGEALDDPRCPDARVETFRELFSGTFGGEIGQLTAQAIRSMQDARETEALGALERAEELLETVHDEALPPKRREEVDRRLWWGYKKLGRRRAQAGEYEAAADALSHALRFAGVGTDRQAETRGALVRALEGLVEQRVLVVRELAEAGDREAALVEIDALWTRLRRAVSDGLAEGDLAVAFAAAQRAFDEVDARP
;
A
#
# COMPACT_ATOMS: atom_id res chain seq x y z
N MET A 1 -38.43 16.13 37.28
CA MET A 1 -37.01 16.46 37.03
C MET A 1 -36.36 15.14 36.64
N LEU A 2 -36.00 15.00 35.39
CA LEU A 2 -35.26 13.82 34.94
C LEU A 2 -33.81 13.96 35.48
N SER A 3 -33.26 12.87 36.03
CA SER A 3 -31.90 12.87 36.56
C SER A 3 -30.90 13.09 35.41
N GLU A 4 -29.77 13.70 35.71
CA GLU A 4 -28.68 13.95 34.73
C GLU A 4 -28.25 12.67 34.01
N GLU A 5 -28.26 11.54 34.72
CA GLU A 5 -27.97 10.21 34.15
C GLU A 5 -29.01 9.76 33.10
N ALA A 6 -30.30 10.10 33.25
CA ALA A 6 -31.32 9.79 32.28
C ALA A 6 -31.15 10.64 30.98
N LEU A 7 -30.66 11.87 31.08
CA LEU A 7 -30.35 12.72 29.93
C LEU A 7 -29.11 12.21 29.16
N ILE A 8 -28.10 11.71 29.85
CA ILE A 8 -26.91 11.11 29.23
C ILE A 8 -27.28 9.79 28.52
N PHE A 9 -28.16 8.98 29.12
CA PHE A 9 -28.64 7.73 28.52
C PHE A 9 -29.50 7.99 27.27
N LEU A 10 -30.37 8.99 27.30
CA LEU A 10 -31.18 9.42 26.15
C LEU A 10 -30.29 9.99 25.02
N GLY A 11 -29.28 10.78 25.37
CA GLY A 11 -28.29 11.31 24.41
C GLY A 11 -27.46 10.20 23.73
N GLY A 12 -27.08 9.17 24.49
CA GLY A 12 -26.38 7.99 23.95
C GLY A 12 -27.24 7.16 23.00
N LEU A 13 -28.51 6.96 23.33
CA LEU A 13 -29.47 6.25 22.49
C LEU A 13 -29.79 7.04 21.19
N ALA A 14 -29.90 8.35 21.26
CA ALA A 14 -30.09 9.21 20.09
C ALA A 14 -28.87 9.21 19.16
N ALA A 15 -27.65 9.18 19.72
CA ALA A 15 -26.43 9.08 18.95
C ALA A 15 -26.30 7.72 18.25
N LEU A 16 -26.66 6.62 18.91
CA LEU A 16 -26.72 5.28 18.33
C LEU A 16 -27.79 5.19 17.22
N GLY A 17 -28.94 5.83 17.40
CA GLY A 17 -30.00 5.93 16.39
C GLY A 17 -29.56 6.68 15.13
N LEU A 18 -28.81 7.77 15.28
CA LEU A 18 -28.27 8.55 14.16
C LEU A 18 -27.17 7.79 13.39
N VAL A 19 -26.35 7.02 14.10
CA VAL A 19 -25.35 6.15 13.44
C VAL A 19 -26.05 5.02 12.67
N ALA A 20 -27.08 4.41 13.25
CA ALA A 20 -27.86 3.37 12.57
C ALA A 20 -28.63 3.92 11.34
N LEU A 21 -29.18 5.14 11.42
CA LEU A 21 -29.82 5.82 10.28
C LEU A 21 -28.81 6.18 9.18
N GLY A 22 -27.59 6.63 9.52
CA GLY A 22 -26.54 6.91 8.56
C GLY A 22 -26.05 5.65 7.83
N VAL A 23 -25.99 4.52 8.55
CA VAL A 23 -25.65 3.22 7.94
C VAL A 23 -26.80 2.72 7.06
N LEU A 24 -28.07 2.95 7.46
CA LEU A 24 -29.23 2.58 6.68
C LEU A 24 -29.37 3.41 5.39
N GLU A 25 -29.05 4.70 5.41
CA GLU A 25 -29.00 5.56 4.20
C GLU A 25 -27.88 5.13 3.25
N LEU A 26 -26.77 4.62 3.77
CA LEU A 26 -25.66 4.11 2.96
C LEU A 26 -26.00 2.76 2.30
N LEU A 27 -26.80 1.93 2.96
CA LEU A 27 -27.17 0.59 2.49
C LEU A 27 -28.45 0.58 1.62
N TRP A 28 -29.26 1.65 1.67
CA TRP A 28 -30.51 1.73 0.91
C TRP A 28 -30.58 3.06 0.15
N PRO A 29 -29.99 3.16 -1.05
CA PRO A 29 -30.16 4.35 -1.87
C PRO A 29 -31.64 4.51 -2.22
N THR A 30 -32.31 5.47 -1.58
CA THR A 30 -33.67 5.87 -1.95
C THR A 30 -33.63 6.29 -3.42
N ARG A 31 -34.15 5.44 -4.30
CA ARG A 31 -34.41 5.79 -5.69
C ARG A 31 -35.29 7.04 -5.71
N SER A 32 -34.71 8.16 -6.04
CA SER A 32 -35.46 9.38 -6.34
C SER A 32 -36.46 9.05 -7.45
N PRO A 33 -37.76 9.35 -7.29
CA PRO A 33 -38.71 9.14 -8.36
C PRO A 33 -38.32 10.06 -9.53
N HIS A 34 -37.95 9.47 -10.66
CA HIS A 34 -37.77 10.21 -11.90
C HIS A 34 -39.05 11.00 -12.23
N PRO A 35 -38.95 12.33 -12.44
CA PRO A 35 -40.10 13.05 -12.96
C PRO A 35 -40.45 12.50 -14.34
N ALA A 36 -41.70 12.07 -14.50
CA ALA A 36 -42.25 11.58 -15.75
C ALA A 36 -42.02 12.63 -16.85
N ARG A 37 -41.24 12.28 -17.87
CA ARG A 37 -41.15 13.06 -19.10
C ARG A 37 -42.48 13.05 -19.83
N LEU A 38 -43.12 14.19 -19.88
CA LEU A 38 -44.23 14.46 -20.81
C LEU A 38 -43.71 14.37 -22.26
N PRO A 39 -44.48 13.83 -23.20
CA PRO A 39 -44.04 13.71 -24.59
C PRO A 39 -44.03 15.07 -25.27
N ALA A 40 -42.86 15.50 -25.74
CA ALA A 40 -42.70 16.70 -26.56
C ALA A 40 -43.15 16.40 -28.00
N LYS A 41 -44.00 17.28 -28.52
CA LYS A 41 -44.49 17.33 -29.92
C LYS A 41 -43.35 17.43 -30.89
N SER A 42 -43.48 16.63 -31.95
CA SER A 42 -42.71 16.67 -33.19
C SER A 42 -42.91 18.03 -33.91
N GLU A 43 -41.82 18.70 -34.28
CA GLU A 43 -41.78 19.56 -35.46
C GLU A 43 -40.42 19.44 -36.16
N ALA A 44 -40.54 19.42 -37.48
CA ALA A 44 -39.52 19.10 -38.46
C ALA A 44 -38.50 20.22 -38.70
N GLY A 45 -37.29 19.85 -39.11
CA GLY A 45 -36.35 20.77 -39.75
C GLY A 45 -34.89 20.30 -39.70
N LEU A 46 -34.41 19.63 -40.73
CA LEU A 46 -32.99 19.49 -41.15
C LEU A 46 -32.60 20.74 -42.00
N PRO A 47 -31.31 21.02 -42.33
CA PRO A 47 -29.96 20.50 -42.05
C PRO A 47 -28.91 21.62 -41.74
N PRO A 48 -27.60 21.58 -41.99
CA PRO A 48 -26.65 20.49 -42.33
C PRO A 48 -25.37 20.45 -41.46
N ALA A 49 -24.60 19.43 -41.74
CA ALA A 49 -23.30 19.05 -41.23
C ALA A 49 -22.22 20.15 -41.22
N THR A 50 -21.49 20.23 -40.08
CA THR A 50 -20.10 20.69 -40.11
C THR A 50 -19.23 19.80 -39.20
N ALA A 51 -18.12 19.39 -39.81
CA ALA A 51 -17.11 18.52 -39.27
C ALA A 51 -16.50 19.07 -37.96
N ALA A 52 -16.48 18.22 -36.93
CA ALA A 52 -15.66 18.45 -35.76
C ALA A 52 -14.60 17.35 -35.67
N SER A 53 -13.35 17.79 -35.63
CA SER A 53 -12.12 17.03 -35.55
C SER A 53 -12.06 16.10 -34.34
N PRO A 54 -11.37 14.97 -34.43
CA PRO A 54 -11.21 14.07 -33.30
C PRO A 54 -10.22 14.66 -32.30
N SER A 55 -10.70 14.92 -31.08
CA SER A 55 -9.89 15.27 -29.94
C SER A 55 -8.94 14.12 -29.59
N ARG A 56 -7.66 14.45 -29.58
CA ARG A 56 -6.54 13.58 -29.27
C ARG A 56 -6.69 12.97 -27.88
N LEU A 57 -6.95 11.67 -27.81
CA LEU A 57 -6.70 10.84 -26.63
C LEU A 57 -5.19 10.88 -26.34
N ARG A 58 -4.81 11.64 -25.33
CA ARG A 58 -3.46 11.61 -24.75
C ARG A 58 -3.25 10.25 -24.13
N ARG A 59 -2.48 9.42 -24.81
CA ARG A 59 -1.88 8.19 -24.27
C ARG A 59 -0.98 8.58 -23.08
N TRP A 60 -1.45 8.32 -21.88
CA TRP A 60 -0.64 8.40 -20.66
C TRP A 60 0.31 7.19 -20.66
N ARG A 61 1.54 7.41 -21.11
CA ARG A 61 2.63 6.49 -20.81
C ARG A 61 3.10 6.77 -19.40
N SER A 62 2.85 5.84 -18.49
CA SER A 62 3.45 5.77 -17.18
C SER A 62 4.99 5.80 -17.32
N ARG A 63 5.59 6.91 -16.98
CA ARG A 63 7.04 6.99 -16.75
C ARG A 63 7.30 6.33 -15.41
N ARG A 64 7.81 5.12 -15.40
CA ARG A 64 8.45 4.54 -14.21
C ARG A 64 9.61 5.45 -13.81
N PRO A 65 9.70 5.91 -12.56
CA PRO A 65 10.92 6.52 -12.06
C PRO A 65 11.99 5.43 -11.96
N ARG A 66 13.07 5.60 -12.68
CA ARG A 66 14.30 4.85 -12.44
C ARG A 66 14.86 5.30 -11.10
N HIS A 67 14.69 4.49 -10.06
CA HIS A 67 15.47 4.63 -8.85
C HIS A 67 16.93 4.36 -9.20
N ALA A 68 17.73 5.41 -9.16
CA ALA A 68 19.16 5.32 -9.13
C ALA A 68 19.56 4.66 -7.79
N LEU A 69 20.01 3.43 -7.85
CA LEU A 69 20.69 2.75 -6.75
C LEU A 69 22.07 3.38 -6.62
N ASN A 70 22.19 4.36 -5.73
CA ASN A 70 23.47 4.80 -5.22
C ASN A 70 24.01 3.69 -4.33
N GLY A 71 25.14 3.13 -4.76
CA GLY A 71 25.86 2.09 -4.06
C GLY A 71 26.40 2.58 -2.72
N ALA A 72 26.07 1.83 -1.70
CA ALA A 72 26.83 1.82 -0.45
C ALA A 72 27.85 0.67 -0.55
N GLY A 73 29.11 1.05 -0.55
CA GLY A 73 30.24 0.16 -0.73
C GLY A 73 30.39 -0.83 0.41
N SER A 74 30.61 -2.07 0.03
CA SER A 74 31.14 -3.12 0.90
C SER A 74 32.68 -3.02 0.90
N PRO A 75 33.33 -3.00 2.05
CA PRO A 75 34.79 -2.96 2.11
C PRO A 75 35.33 -4.39 2.05
N TYR A 76 35.55 -4.93 0.86
CA TYR A 76 36.46 -6.08 0.73
C TYR A 76 37.89 -5.58 0.75
N ARG A 77 38.57 -5.84 1.84
CA ARG A 77 39.98 -5.67 2.11
C ARG A 77 40.80 -6.37 1.05
N ARG A 78 41.45 -5.59 0.19
CA ARG A 78 42.52 -6.02 -0.70
C ARG A 78 43.74 -6.30 0.16
N ARG A 79 44.16 -7.55 0.23
CA ARG A 79 45.44 -7.96 0.81
C ARG A 79 46.51 -7.71 -0.24
N GLU A 80 47.32 -6.71 -0.01
CA GLU A 80 48.58 -6.46 -0.74
C GLU A 80 49.55 -7.60 -0.46
N SER A 81 50.00 -8.27 -1.51
CA SER A 81 51.15 -9.17 -1.47
C SER A 81 52.38 -8.36 -1.82
N LYS A 82 53.29 -8.31 -0.87
CA LYS A 82 54.63 -7.74 -1.02
C LYS A 82 55.45 -8.58 -1.98
N GLU A 83 56.15 -7.85 -2.86
CA GLU A 83 57.34 -8.29 -3.56
C GLU A 83 58.39 -8.77 -2.57
N THR A 84 59.11 -9.79 -2.92
CA THR A 84 60.59 -9.85 -2.85
C THR A 84 61.10 -11.17 -3.35
N GLU A 85 62.01 -11.04 -4.18
CA GLU A 85 63.36 -11.57 -4.32
C GLU A 85 63.55 -12.76 -5.25
N ALA A 86 64.33 -12.40 -6.28
CA ALA A 86 65.05 -13.28 -7.17
C ALA A 86 66.19 -13.99 -6.45
N VAL A 87 66.31 -15.32 -6.59
CA VAL A 87 67.62 -15.98 -6.51
C VAL A 87 67.55 -17.30 -7.31
N ASP A 88 68.43 -17.33 -8.26
CA ASP A 88 69.38 -18.37 -8.63
C ASP A 88 69.01 -19.58 -9.49
N LEU A 89 69.76 -19.67 -10.57
CA LEU A 89 69.83 -20.71 -11.56
C LEU A 89 70.38 -22.02 -10.97
N GLY A 90 69.51 -23.05 -10.98
CA GLY A 90 69.93 -24.43 -10.76
C GLY A 90 69.37 -25.34 -11.84
N THR A 91 70.16 -25.67 -12.82
CA THR A 91 69.88 -26.68 -13.84
C THR A 91 69.69 -28.07 -13.20
N ALA A 92 68.44 -28.54 -13.17
CA ALA A 92 68.17 -29.97 -13.03
C ALA A 92 67.15 -30.34 -14.11
N PHE A 93 67.57 -31.23 -15.01
CA PHE A 93 66.66 -31.94 -15.92
C PHE A 93 65.78 -32.87 -15.06
N GLU A 94 64.59 -32.44 -14.76
CA GLU A 94 63.54 -33.32 -14.26
C GLU A 94 62.59 -33.70 -15.42
N GLU A 95 62.45 -35.00 -15.60
CA GLU A 95 61.52 -35.62 -16.54
C GLU A 95 60.11 -35.03 -16.31
N GLU A 96 59.56 -34.46 -17.37
CA GLU A 96 58.15 -34.04 -17.35
C GLU A 96 57.23 -35.22 -16.99
N PRO A 97 56.40 -35.14 -15.92
CA PRO A 97 55.39 -36.15 -15.70
C PRO A 97 54.42 -36.08 -16.89
N VAL A 98 54.32 -37.18 -17.61
CA VAL A 98 53.32 -37.42 -18.66
C VAL A 98 51.96 -37.14 -18.05
N THR A 99 51.40 -35.96 -18.32
CA THR A 99 50.04 -35.60 -17.96
C THR A 99 49.14 -36.62 -18.59
N PRO A 100 48.36 -37.41 -17.80
CA PRO A 100 47.40 -38.35 -18.40
C PRO A 100 46.44 -37.50 -19.28
N ALA A 101 46.29 -37.96 -20.54
CA ALA A 101 45.37 -37.35 -21.47
C ALA A 101 44.01 -37.12 -20.75
N PRO A 102 43.37 -35.95 -20.91
CA PRO A 102 42.08 -35.71 -20.30
C PRO A 102 41.17 -36.88 -20.70
N VAL A 103 40.70 -37.62 -19.70
CA VAL A 103 39.66 -38.63 -19.90
C VAL A 103 38.50 -37.84 -20.45
N LEU A 104 38.26 -37.92 -21.75
CA LEU A 104 37.06 -37.44 -22.40
C LEU A 104 35.90 -38.09 -21.67
N GLU A 105 35.26 -37.35 -20.77
CA GLU A 105 34.00 -37.80 -20.20
C GLU A 105 33.10 -38.19 -21.38
N PRO A 106 32.46 -39.38 -21.31
CA PRO A 106 31.66 -39.86 -22.42
C PRO A 106 30.63 -38.80 -22.75
N ALA A 107 30.68 -38.31 -23.98
CA ALA A 107 29.70 -37.35 -24.47
C ALA A 107 28.31 -37.89 -24.13
N ILE A 108 27.58 -37.19 -23.24
CA ILE A 108 26.26 -37.65 -22.79
C ILE A 108 25.39 -37.72 -24.05
N ASP A 109 24.97 -38.93 -24.38
CA ASP A 109 24.01 -39.16 -25.48
C ASP A 109 22.65 -38.63 -25.07
N VAL A 110 22.27 -37.48 -25.62
CA VAL A 110 21.09 -36.73 -25.23
C VAL A 110 19.81 -37.27 -25.83
N ALA A 111 19.85 -37.81 -27.00
CA ALA A 111 18.70 -38.54 -27.54
C ALA A 111 18.37 -39.71 -26.58
N GLY A 112 19.36 -40.45 -26.13
CA GLY A 112 19.21 -41.44 -25.10
C GLY A 112 18.87 -40.87 -23.70
N ALA A 113 19.20 -39.61 -23.39
CA ALA A 113 18.79 -38.98 -22.12
C ALA A 113 17.29 -38.75 -22.06
N ALA A 114 16.67 -38.24 -23.13
CA ALA A 114 15.23 -38.02 -23.21
C ALA A 114 14.47 -39.36 -23.07
N ASP A 115 14.92 -40.39 -23.73
CA ASP A 115 14.29 -41.71 -23.65
C ASP A 115 14.45 -42.33 -22.25
N ARG A 116 15.61 -42.16 -21.59
CA ARG A 116 15.79 -42.55 -20.19
C ARG A 116 14.89 -41.78 -19.21
N CYS A 117 14.78 -40.45 -19.38
CA CYS A 117 13.88 -39.67 -18.56
C CYS A 117 12.41 -40.05 -18.77
N PHE A 118 12.02 -40.41 -19.99
CA PHE A 118 10.67 -40.87 -20.26
C PHE A 118 10.40 -42.23 -19.64
N ALA A 119 11.35 -43.17 -19.70
CA ALA A 119 11.24 -44.47 -19.02
C ALA A 119 11.11 -44.33 -17.48
N LEU A 120 11.84 -43.39 -16.86
CA LEU A 120 11.69 -43.07 -15.44
C LEU A 120 10.31 -42.49 -15.13
N TYR A 121 9.79 -41.64 -16.03
CA TYR A 121 8.44 -41.10 -15.90
C TYR A 121 7.38 -42.20 -15.94
N GLU A 122 7.46 -43.13 -16.91
CA GLU A 122 6.55 -44.27 -17.00
C GLU A 122 6.65 -45.21 -15.77
N ALA A 123 7.81 -45.30 -15.16
CA ALA A 123 8.03 -46.05 -13.91
C ALA A 123 7.47 -45.32 -12.68
N GLY A 124 6.99 -44.06 -12.81
CA GLY A 124 6.50 -43.25 -11.69
C GLY A 124 7.60 -42.62 -10.83
N GLU A 125 8.86 -42.69 -11.27
CA GLU A 125 10.02 -42.15 -10.55
C GLU A 125 10.23 -40.64 -10.84
N TYR A 126 9.22 -39.80 -10.56
CA TYR A 126 9.19 -38.39 -10.96
C TYR A 126 10.35 -37.56 -10.41
N ALA A 127 10.78 -37.82 -9.16
CA ALA A 127 11.94 -37.13 -8.58
C ALA A 127 13.25 -37.49 -9.31
N ALA A 128 13.40 -38.73 -9.76
CA ALA A 128 14.54 -39.14 -10.55
C ALA A 128 14.54 -38.51 -11.95
N VAL A 129 13.34 -38.36 -12.55
CA VAL A 129 13.18 -37.61 -13.82
C VAL A 129 13.68 -36.19 -13.67
N VAL A 130 13.28 -35.47 -12.59
CA VAL A 130 13.69 -34.07 -12.34
C VAL A 130 15.23 -34.00 -12.25
N GLY A 131 15.86 -34.84 -11.49
CA GLY A 131 17.34 -34.90 -11.36
C GLY A 131 18.03 -35.17 -12.69
N ALA A 132 17.59 -36.23 -13.41
CA ALA A 132 18.19 -36.66 -14.67
C ALA A 132 18.00 -35.64 -15.80
N ALA A 133 16.79 -35.10 -15.96
CA ALA A 133 16.48 -34.09 -16.99
C ALA A 133 17.24 -32.80 -16.74
N THR A 134 17.25 -32.28 -15.49
CA THR A 134 17.97 -31.06 -15.13
C THR A 134 19.47 -31.22 -15.37
N GLY A 135 20.07 -32.35 -15.00
CA GLY A 135 21.47 -32.66 -15.25
C GLY A 135 21.80 -32.73 -16.74
N ALA A 136 20.95 -33.40 -17.55
CA ALA A 136 21.11 -33.48 -19.00
C ALA A 136 20.97 -32.08 -19.64
N ILE A 137 19.98 -31.25 -19.24
CA ILE A 137 19.80 -29.91 -19.75
C ILE A 137 21.00 -29.01 -19.41
N ALA A 138 21.52 -29.07 -18.18
CA ALA A 138 22.71 -28.32 -17.76
C ALA A 138 23.97 -28.71 -18.56
N ALA A 139 24.11 -29.95 -18.91
CA ALA A 139 25.23 -30.45 -19.76
C ALA A 139 25.06 -30.13 -21.24
N SER A 140 23.98 -29.46 -21.64
CA SER A 140 23.47 -29.37 -23.03
C SER A 140 24.13 -28.35 -23.94
N THR A 141 25.35 -27.87 -23.67
CA THR A 141 26.04 -26.88 -24.54
C THR A 141 26.25 -27.31 -26.00
N ALA A 142 26.04 -28.61 -26.31
CA ALA A 142 26.26 -29.24 -27.63
C ALA A 142 24.98 -29.79 -28.31
N PHE A 143 23.78 -29.55 -27.76
CA PHE A 143 22.57 -30.28 -28.19
C PHE A 143 21.78 -29.66 -29.31
N ARG A 144 21.06 -30.50 -30.06
CA ARG A 144 20.03 -30.05 -30.98
C ARG A 144 18.90 -29.46 -30.14
N ARG A 145 18.39 -28.28 -30.57
CA ARG A 145 17.32 -27.56 -29.86
C ARG A 145 16.08 -28.42 -29.61
N GLY A 146 15.72 -29.33 -30.53
CA GLY A 146 14.60 -30.24 -30.36
C GLY A 146 14.75 -31.23 -29.20
N ASP A 147 15.95 -31.76 -28.97
CA ASP A 147 16.22 -32.72 -27.88
C ASP A 147 16.12 -32.03 -26.51
N VAL A 148 16.57 -30.78 -26.42
CA VAL A 148 16.43 -29.96 -25.21
C VAL A 148 14.97 -29.63 -24.93
N ALA A 149 14.18 -29.28 -25.95
CA ALA A 149 12.75 -29.01 -25.81
C ALA A 149 12.00 -30.26 -25.31
N ARG A 150 12.37 -31.45 -25.82
CA ARG A 150 11.79 -32.72 -25.36
C ARG A 150 12.10 -33.02 -23.90
N LEU A 151 13.35 -32.77 -23.45
CA LEU A 151 13.73 -32.91 -22.04
C LEU A 151 12.93 -31.97 -21.13
N TRP A 152 12.76 -30.70 -21.52
CA TRP A 152 11.93 -29.76 -20.80
C TRP A 152 10.46 -30.18 -20.73
N SER A 153 9.92 -30.77 -21.81
CA SER A 153 8.54 -31.28 -21.82
C SER A 153 8.37 -32.47 -20.87
N ILE A 154 9.33 -33.42 -20.83
CA ILE A 154 9.28 -34.55 -19.90
C ILE A 154 9.42 -34.09 -18.46
N LEU A 155 10.31 -33.11 -18.20
CA LEU A 155 10.45 -32.47 -16.89
C LEU A 155 9.14 -31.84 -16.43
N ALA A 156 8.42 -31.17 -17.34
CA ALA A 156 7.11 -30.59 -17.04
C ALA A 156 6.06 -31.64 -16.64
N LEU A 157 6.03 -32.77 -17.34
CA LEU A 157 5.14 -33.89 -16.99
C LEU A 157 5.46 -34.46 -15.60
N ALA A 158 6.74 -34.55 -15.23
CA ALA A 158 7.16 -35.01 -13.90
C ALA A 158 6.72 -33.99 -12.79
N HIS A 159 6.91 -32.70 -13.02
CA HIS A 159 6.43 -31.67 -12.09
C HIS A 159 4.90 -31.69 -11.97
N GLU A 160 4.17 -31.84 -13.09
CA GLU A 160 2.71 -31.97 -13.05
C GLU A 160 2.26 -33.18 -12.23
N ALA A 161 2.92 -34.33 -12.40
CA ALA A 161 2.62 -35.54 -11.62
C ALA A 161 2.90 -35.40 -10.11
N MET A 162 3.80 -34.48 -9.74
CA MET A 162 4.09 -34.11 -8.35
C MET A 162 3.21 -32.94 -7.82
N ASP A 163 2.20 -32.48 -8.57
CA ASP A 163 1.36 -31.30 -8.29
C ASP A 163 2.15 -29.98 -8.18
N ASP A 164 3.39 -29.94 -8.72
CA ASP A 164 4.19 -28.71 -8.82
C ASP A 164 3.90 -27.97 -10.13
N ARG A 165 2.78 -27.26 -10.12
CA ARG A 165 2.23 -26.56 -11.29
C ARG A 165 3.13 -25.44 -11.78
N THR A 166 3.79 -24.76 -10.87
CA THR A 166 4.66 -23.62 -11.17
C THR A 166 5.88 -24.08 -11.97
N SER A 167 6.54 -25.13 -11.49
CA SER A 167 7.70 -25.72 -12.20
C SER A 167 7.28 -26.39 -13.50
N ALA A 168 6.11 -27.04 -13.55
CA ALA A 168 5.58 -27.61 -14.78
C ALA A 168 5.37 -26.55 -15.87
N ARG A 169 4.78 -25.39 -15.50
CA ARG A 169 4.61 -24.25 -16.40
C ARG A 169 5.95 -23.71 -16.90
N ALA A 170 6.89 -23.44 -15.98
CA ALA A 170 8.21 -22.91 -16.32
C ALA A 170 8.99 -23.86 -17.28
N ALA A 171 8.87 -25.17 -17.05
CA ALA A 171 9.48 -26.17 -17.91
C ALA A 171 8.85 -26.17 -19.32
N LEU A 172 7.52 -26.07 -19.46
CA LEU A 172 6.87 -25.98 -20.77
C LEU A 172 7.19 -24.65 -21.49
N GLU A 173 7.26 -23.54 -20.80
CA GLU A 173 7.71 -22.26 -21.37
C GLU A 173 9.16 -22.36 -21.88
N SER A 174 10.02 -23.07 -21.16
CA SER A 174 11.40 -23.37 -21.58
C SER A 174 11.43 -24.32 -22.78
N ALA A 175 10.53 -25.32 -22.83
CA ALA A 175 10.36 -26.18 -23.99
C ALA A 175 9.98 -25.40 -25.24
N ILE A 176 9.00 -24.51 -25.14
CA ILE A 176 8.55 -23.62 -26.24
C ILE A 176 9.70 -22.72 -26.73
N ALA A 177 10.48 -22.17 -25.81
CA ALA A 177 11.63 -21.33 -26.14
C ALA A 177 12.76 -22.09 -26.85
N ALA A 178 13.01 -23.33 -26.44
CA ALA A 178 14.04 -24.21 -27.01
C ALA A 178 13.60 -24.88 -28.31
N ALA A 179 12.29 -25.03 -28.54
CA ALA A 179 11.76 -25.81 -29.66
C ALA A 179 12.08 -25.21 -31.03
N PRO A 180 12.38 -26.05 -32.03
CA PRO A 180 12.36 -25.64 -33.45
C PRO A 180 10.99 -25.10 -33.86
N LEU A 181 10.96 -24.17 -34.84
CA LEU A 181 9.71 -23.54 -35.26
C LEU A 181 8.59 -24.55 -35.65
N GLY A 182 8.97 -25.67 -36.25
CA GLY A 182 8.00 -26.70 -36.68
C GLY A 182 7.41 -27.53 -35.52
N GLU A 183 8.05 -27.56 -34.37
CA GLU A 183 7.62 -28.35 -33.19
C GLU A 183 6.98 -27.49 -32.10
N ARG A 184 7.18 -26.18 -32.14
CA ARG A 184 6.74 -25.23 -31.11
C ARG A 184 5.25 -25.35 -30.79
N ALA A 185 4.40 -25.50 -31.84
CA ALA A 185 2.96 -25.60 -31.65
C ALA A 185 2.52 -26.80 -30.80
N ALA A 186 3.28 -27.90 -30.81
CA ALA A 186 2.99 -29.06 -29.97
C ALA A 186 3.18 -28.73 -28.45
N TYR A 187 4.25 -28.02 -28.10
CA TYR A 187 4.51 -27.61 -26.71
C TYR A 187 3.56 -26.50 -26.27
N GLU A 188 3.17 -25.59 -27.16
CA GLU A 188 2.13 -24.58 -26.91
C GLU A 188 0.78 -25.25 -26.60
N GLN A 189 0.39 -26.29 -27.37
CA GLN A 189 -0.81 -27.08 -27.08
C GLN A 189 -0.71 -27.82 -25.75
N GLN A 190 0.47 -28.37 -25.41
CA GLN A 190 0.69 -29.04 -24.13
C GLN A 190 0.54 -28.06 -22.96
N LEU A 191 1.09 -26.85 -23.06
CA LEU A 191 0.95 -25.83 -22.04
C LEU A 191 -0.50 -25.34 -21.92
N ALA A 192 -1.22 -25.17 -23.06
CA ALA A 192 -2.63 -24.83 -23.05
C ALA A 192 -3.47 -25.93 -22.36
N ALA A 193 -3.22 -27.20 -22.67
CA ALA A 193 -3.90 -28.32 -22.01
C ALA A 193 -3.61 -28.38 -20.50
N LEU A 194 -2.37 -28.14 -20.06
CA LEU A 194 -2.02 -28.03 -18.66
C LEU A 194 -2.80 -26.88 -18.00
N ALA A 195 -2.79 -25.71 -18.62
CA ALA A 195 -3.49 -24.53 -18.10
C ALA A 195 -5.00 -24.79 -17.88
N LEU A 196 -5.63 -25.50 -18.82
CA LEU A 196 -7.04 -25.88 -18.70
C LEU A 196 -7.29 -26.83 -17.53
N ARG A 197 -6.49 -27.89 -17.40
CA ARG A 197 -6.62 -28.86 -16.29
C ARG A 197 -6.40 -28.21 -14.94
N VAL A 198 -5.40 -27.34 -14.83
CA VAL A 198 -5.13 -26.61 -13.59
C VAL A 198 -6.29 -25.68 -13.24
N ALA A 199 -6.80 -24.92 -14.22
CA ALA A 199 -7.94 -24.04 -14.00
C ALA A 199 -9.19 -24.80 -13.56
N GLU A 200 -9.52 -25.92 -14.20
CA GLU A 200 -10.64 -26.79 -13.80
C GLU A 200 -10.47 -27.33 -12.37
N THR A 201 -9.24 -27.74 -12.02
CA THR A 201 -8.96 -28.25 -10.68
C THR A 201 -9.10 -27.17 -9.61
N LEU A 202 -8.62 -25.96 -9.89
CA LEU A 202 -8.74 -24.81 -9.00
C LEU A 202 -10.21 -24.40 -8.82
N LEU A 203 -10.97 -24.34 -9.92
CA LEU A 203 -12.41 -24.04 -9.87
C LEU A 203 -13.19 -25.09 -9.09
N ALA A 204 -12.88 -26.37 -9.26
CA ALA A 204 -13.52 -27.46 -8.53
C ALA A 204 -13.23 -27.37 -7.00
N ARG A 205 -12.08 -26.86 -6.58
CA ARG A 205 -11.77 -26.59 -5.17
C ARG A 205 -12.56 -25.41 -4.61
N GLY A 206 -12.80 -24.38 -5.44
CA GLY A 206 -13.50 -23.15 -5.09
C GLY A 206 -15.03 -23.19 -5.26
N ASP A 207 -15.64 -24.31 -5.65
CA ASP A 207 -17.07 -24.45 -5.93
C ASP A 207 -17.96 -24.47 -4.67
N GLY A 208 -17.71 -23.55 -3.73
CA GLY A 208 -18.74 -23.13 -2.78
C GLY A 208 -19.80 -22.29 -3.50
N VAL A 209 -21.07 -22.69 -3.35
CA VAL A 209 -22.28 -22.12 -3.99
C VAL A 209 -22.44 -20.59 -3.83
N ARG A 210 -21.58 -19.90 -3.04
CA ARG A 210 -21.73 -18.49 -2.67
C ARG A 210 -20.68 -17.53 -3.26
N GLY A 211 -19.69 -18.03 -4.00
CA GLY A 211 -18.56 -17.23 -4.49
C GLY A 211 -17.55 -16.91 -3.37
N PRO A 212 -16.44 -16.19 -3.71
CA PRO A 212 -15.35 -15.97 -2.77
C PRO A 212 -15.80 -15.17 -1.54
N GLU A 213 -15.47 -15.68 -0.35
CA GLU A 213 -15.77 -15.08 0.95
C GLU A 213 -14.48 -14.68 1.71
N SER A 214 -13.32 -15.14 1.23
CA SER A 214 -12.01 -14.91 1.84
C SER A 214 -10.96 -14.40 0.85
N GLU A 215 -9.84 -13.90 1.37
CA GLU A 215 -8.67 -13.54 0.55
C GLU A 215 -8.08 -14.77 -0.16
N GLU A 216 -8.13 -15.93 0.49
CA GLU A 216 -7.65 -17.19 -0.08
C GLU A 216 -8.46 -17.59 -1.30
N ASP A 217 -9.80 -17.47 -1.23
CA ASP A 217 -10.68 -17.75 -2.37
C ASP A 217 -10.40 -16.79 -3.55
N LEU A 218 -10.15 -15.51 -3.26
CA LEU A 218 -9.75 -14.55 -4.28
C LEU A 218 -8.39 -14.92 -4.90
N GLY A 219 -7.45 -15.40 -4.09
CA GLY A 219 -6.15 -15.90 -4.56
C GLY A 219 -6.31 -17.05 -5.53
N VAL A 220 -7.17 -18.02 -5.22
CA VAL A 220 -7.48 -19.14 -6.11
C VAL A 220 -8.09 -18.69 -7.43
N LEU A 221 -9.04 -17.75 -7.39
CA LEU A 221 -9.63 -17.21 -8.62
C LEU A 221 -8.63 -16.42 -9.47
N ARG A 222 -7.73 -15.65 -8.84
CA ARG A 222 -6.66 -14.93 -9.56
C ARG A 222 -5.69 -15.89 -10.22
N GLU A 223 -5.23 -16.89 -9.48
CA GLU A 223 -4.37 -17.94 -10.04
C GLU A 223 -5.06 -18.62 -11.23
N THR A 224 -6.35 -18.94 -11.09
CA THR A 224 -7.14 -19.54 -12.19
C THR A 224 -7.20 -18.61 -13.41
N LEU A 225 -7.44 -17.32 -13.17
CA LEU A 225 -7.48 -16.31 -14.23
C LEU A 225 -6.14 -16.21 -14.97
N ASP A 226 -5.02 -16.28 -14.26
CA ASP A 226 -3.67 -16.23 -14.84
C ASP A 226 -3.37 -17.46 -15.70
N TRP A 227 -3.79 -18.65 -15.25
CA TRP A 227 -3.68 -19.86 -16.04
C TRP A 227 -4.53 -19.81 -17.31
N LEU A 228 -5.80 -19.40 -17.20
CA LEU A 228 -6.71 -19.28 -18.33
C LEU A 228 -6.28 -18.21 -19.34
N ALA A 229 -5.81 -17.08 -18.87
CA ALA A 229 -5.28 -16.01 -19.72
C ALA A 229 -4.08 -16.50 -20.52
N ARG A 230 -3.15 -17.21 -19.87
CA ARG A 230 -1.98 -17.80 -20.55
C ARG A 230 -2.37 -18.86 -21.55
N GLY A 231 -3.24 -19.80 -21.18
CA GLY A 231 -3.73 -20.86 -22.07
C GLY A 231 -4.48 -20.29 -23.26
N GLY A 232 -5.34 -19.30 -23.05
CA GLY A 232 -6.10 -18.63 -24.09
C GLY A 232 -5.24 -17.89 -25.12
N THR A 233 -4.06 -17.36 -24.73
CA THR A 233 -3.10 -16.78 -25.68
C THR A 233 -2.45 -17.82 -26.59
N LEU A 234 -2.31 -19.07 -26.11
CA LEU A 234 -1.71 -20.17 -26.85
C LEU A 234 -2.73 -20.92 -27.72
N ALA A 235 -4.00 -20.94 -27.29
CA ALA A 235 -5.10 -21.58 -28.01
C ALA A 235 -6.28 -20.61 -28.23
N PRO A 236 -6.13 -19.53 -29.00
CA PRO A 236 -7.14 -18.47 -29.13
C PRO A 236 -8.45 -18.94 -29.78
N GLY A 237 -8.44 -20.07 -30.45
CA GLY A 237 -9.64 -20.68 -31.06
C GLY A 237 -10.47 -21.55 -30.13
N ASP A 238 -9.94 -21.91 -28.97
CA ASP A 238 -10.65 -22.80 -28.03
C ASP A 238 -11.72 -22.01 -27.24
N ALA A 239 -12.97 -22.39 -27.45
CA ALA A 239 -14.13 -21.76 -26.82
C ALA A 239 -14.16 -21.97 -25.30
N LYS A 240 -13.56 -23.07 -24.82
CA LYS A 240 -13.58 -23.43 -23.40
C LYS A 240 -12.77 -22.45 -22.54
N PHE A 241 -11.65 -21.92 -23.07
CA PHE A 241 -10.91 -20.86 -22.36
C PHE A 241 -11.75 -19.60 -22.18
N ARG A 242 -12.51 -19.19 -23.21
CA ARG A 242 -13.38 -18.02 -23.13
C ARG A 242 -14.50 -18.21 -22.10
N GLU A 243 -15.16 -19.37 -22.16
CA GLU A 243 -16.24 -19.69 -21.22
C GLU A 243 -15.76 -19.67 -19.77
N LEU A 244 -14.62 -20.29 -19.46
CA LEU A 244 -14.05 -20.32 -18.14
C LEU A 244 -13.51 -18.95 -17.71
N LEU A 245 -12.93 -18.17 -18.60
CA LEU A 245 -12.51 -16.79 -18.32
C LEU A 245 -13.72 -15.93 -17.92
N ASP A 246 -14.79 -15.96 -18.71
CA ASP A 246 -16.01 -15.22 -18.41
C ASP A 246 -16.63 -15.65 -17.06
N ASP A 247 -16.55 -16.94 -16.72
CA ASP A 247 -17.05 -17.43 -15.44
C ASP A 247 -16.19 -16.95 -14.24
N VAL A 248 -14.86 -17.03 -14.38
CA VAL A 248 -13.93 -16.56 -13.34
C VAL A 248 -14.06 -15.05 -13.13
N GLU A 249 -14.08 -14.25 -14.21
CA GLU A 249 -14.23 -12.79 -14.11
C GLU A 249 -15.56 -12.39 -13.47
N ARG A 250 -16.64 -13.10 -13.81
CA ARG A 250 -17.98 -12.90 -13.23
C ARG A 250 -18.00 -13.15 -11.73
N ARG A 251 -17.12 -14.02 -11.20
CA ARG A 251 -17.00 -14.33 -9.76
C ARG A 251 -15.97 -13.46 -9.06
N LEU A 252 -14.84 -13.20 -9.71
CA LEU A 252 -13.68 -12.53 -9.13
C LEU A 252 -13.99 -11.09 -8.71
N TRP A 253 -14.45 -10.26 -9.63
CA TRP A 253 -14.64 -8.83 -9.37
C TRP A 253 -15.72 -8.53 -8.31
N PRO A 254 -16.90 -9.16 -8.34
CA PRO A 254 -17.84 -9.04 -7.23
C PRO A 254 -17.32 -9.68 -5.93
N GLY A 255 -16.42 -10.66 -6.03
CA GLY A 255 -15.75 -11.27 -4.90
C GLY A 255 -14.85 -10.29 -4.16
N TYR A 256 -14.03 -9.55 -4.90
CA TYR A 256 -13.23 -8.47 -4.33
C TYR A 256 -14.09 -7.48 -3.54
N GLU A 257 -15.19 -7.01 -4.12
CA GLU A 257 -16.10 -6.08 -3.45
C GLU A 257 -16.64 -6.65 -2.13
N ARG A 258 -17.08 -7.91 -2.11
CA ARG A 258 -17.61 -8.57 -0.89
C ARG A 258 -16.55 -8.75 0.20
N VAL A 259 -15.37 -9.25 -0.17
CA VAL A 259 -14.26 -9.46 0.78
C VAL A 259 -13.79 -8.13 1.35
N VAL A 260 -13.60 -7.13 0.50
CA VAL A 260 -13.23 -5.76 0.91
C VAL A 260 -14.28 -5.17 1.85
N MET A 261 -15.57 -5.28 1.53
CA MET A 261 -16.64 -4.78 2.40
C MET A 261 -16.63 -5.49 3.75
N THR A 262 -16.35 -6.78 3.79
CA THR A 262 -16.21 -7.55 5.04
C THR A 262 -15.03 -7.06 5.86
N LEU A 263 -13.90 -6.78 5.23
CA LEU A 263 -12.72 -6.22 5.89
C LEU A 263 -12.98 -4.82 6.44
N ILE A 264 -13.67 -3.97 5.69
CA ILE A 264 -14.09 -2.62 6.13
C ILE A 264 -15.02 -2.72 7.34
N GLN A 265 -16.01 -3.61 7.31
CA GLN A 265 -16.92 -3.85 8.45
C GLN A 265 -16.18 -4.31 9.70
N ARG A 266 -15.11 -5.10 9.52
CA ARG A 266 -14.21 -5.54 10.60
C ARG A 266 -13.16 -4.50 10.99
N GLN A 267 -13.20 -3.31 10.38
CA GLN A 267 -12.22 -2.22 10.59
C GLN A 267 -10.77 -2.61 10.23
N GLN A 268 -10.60 -3.57 9.33
CA GLN A 268 -9.31 -4.02 8.81
C GLN A 268 -8.92 -3.21 7.56
N TYR A 269 -8.87 -1.88 7.69
CA TYR A 269 -8.65 -0.95 6.59
C TYR A 269 -7.36 -1.18 5.79
N PRO A 270 -6.19 -1.48 6.41
CA PRO A 270 -4.97 -1.75 5.65
C PRO A 270 -5.08 -2.97 4.73
N ALA A 271 -5.73 -4.05 5.19
CA ALA A 271 -5.98 -5.25 4.38
C ALA A 271 -6.94 -4.96 3.22
N ALA A 272 -8.01 -4.20 3.49
CA ALA A 272 -8.94 -3.75 2.45
C ALA A 272 -8.23 -2.91 1.37
N ARG A 273 -7.34 -1.97 1.76
CA ARG A 273 -6.56 -1.16 0.82
C ARG A 273 -5.61 -2.00 -0.03
N ARG A 274 -4.94 -2.98 0.57
CA ARG A 274 -4.05 -3.88 -0.16
C ARG A 274 -4.81 -4.61 -1.26
N LEU A 275 -5.95 -5.23 -0.93
CA LEU A 275 -6.77 -5.95 -1.91
C LEU A 275 -7.32 -5.02 -3.01
N LEU A 276 -7.77 -3.82 -2.65
CA LEU A 276 -8.24 -2.84 -3.64
C LEU A 276 -7.12 -2.37 -4.55
N GLY A 277 -5.91 -2.16 -4.01
CA GLY A 277 -4.72 -1.85 -4.81
C GLY A 277 -4.42 -2.96 -5.81
N GLU A 278 -4.41 -4.22 -5.36
CA GLU A 278 -4.21 -5.39 -6.23
C GLU A 278 -5.27 -5.47 -7.35
N ALA A 279 -6.53 -5.16 -7.03
CA ALA A 279 -7.61 -5.16 -8.03
C ALA A 279 -7.49 -4.00 -9.04
N LEU A 280 -7.07 -2.81 -8.58
CA LEU A 280 -6.88 -1.62 -9.43
C LEU A 280 -5.63 -1.70 -10.31
N ASP A 281 -4.61 -2.42 -9.86
CA ASP A 281 -3.37 -2.64 -10.61
C ASP A 281 -3.52 -3.75 -11.67
N ASP A 282 -4.56 -4.58 -11.59
CA ASP A 282 -4.81 -5.63 -12.59
C ASP A 282 -5.41 -5.01 -13.87
N PRO A 283 -4.71 -5.10 -15.02
CA PRO A 283 -5.18 -4.52 -16.27
C PRO A 283 -6.48 -5.15 -16.81
N ARG A 284 -6.90 -6.28 -16.24
CA ARG A 284 -8.14 -6.99 -16.60
C ARG A 284 -9.34 -6.49 -15.78
N CYS A 285 -9.11 -5.61 -14.79
CA CYS A 285 -10.20 -5.03 -14.02
C CYS A 285 -11.17 -4.26 -14.95
N PRO A 286 -12.46 -4.60 -14.97
CA PRO A 286 -13.41 -3.91 -15.84
C PRO A 286 -13.54 -2.43 -15.48
N ASP A 287 -13.54 -1.54 -16.49
CA ASP A 287 -13.69 -0.09 -16.30
C ASP A 287 -14.91 0.27 -15.40
N ALA A 288 -15.99 -0.49 -15.53
CA ALA A 288 -17.19 -0.31 -14.72
C ALA A 288 -16.98 -0.56 -13.22
N ARG A 289 -15.91 -1.27 -12.82
CA ARG A 289 -15.57 -1.57 -11.43
C ARG A 289 -14.49 -0.65 -10.88
N VAL A 290 -13.63 -0.12 -11.73
CA VAL A 290 -12.50 0.72 -11.34
C VAL A 290 -12.95 1.90 -10.48
N GLU A 291 -14.04 2.59 -10.86
CA GLU A 291 -14.55 3.73 -10.09
C GLU A 291 -15.07 3.29 -8.71
N THR A 292 -15.82 2.20 -8.64
CA THR A 292 -16.30 1.64 -7.37
C THR A 292 -15.13 1.27 -6.45
N PHE A 293 -14.09 0.62 -6.99
CA PHE A 293 -12.91 0.26 -6.21
C PHE A 293 -12.10 1.49 -5.75
N ARG A 294 -12.00 2.54 -6.56
CA ARG A 294 -11.39 3.82 -6.16
C ARG A 294 -12.17 4.50 -5.03
N GLU A 295 -13.50 4.50 -5.11
CA GLU A 295 -14.34 5.04 -4.05
C GLU A 295 -14.19 4.26 -2.73
N LEU A 296 -14.15 2.92 -2.80
CA LEU A 296 -13.89 2.07 -1.64
C LEU A 296 -12.50 2.30 -1.08
N PHE A 297 -11.48 2.37 -1.94
CA PHE A 297 -10.10 2.63 -1.57
C PHE A 297 -9.96 3.97 -0.82
N SER A 298 -10.52 5.03 -1.38
CA SER A 298 -10.61 6.34 -0.73
C SER A 298 -11.36 6.28 0.60
N GLY A 299 -12.45 5.50 0.65
CA GLY A 299 -13.27 5.30 1.84
C GLY A 299 -12.52 4.67 3.01
N THR A 300 -11.55 3.79 2.73
CA THR A 300 -10.75 3.12 3.77
C THR A 300 -9.87 4.09 4.56
N PHE A 301 -9.30 5.12 3.92
CA PHE A 301 -8.53 6.15 4.60
C PHE A 301 -9.40 6.95 5.57
N GLY A 302 -10.56 7.44 5.10
CA GLY A 302 -11.51 8.15 5.95
C GLY A 302 -12.02 7.30 7.12
N GLY A 303 -12.22 6.00 6.89
CA GLY A 303 -12.62 5.03 7.90
C GLY A 303 -11.55 4.84 8.98
N GLU A 304 -10.29 4.62 8.58
CA GLU A 304 -9.18 4.40 9.52
C GLU A 304 -8.85 5.66 10.32
N ILE A 305 -8.80 6.83 9.68
CA ILE A 305 -8.62 8.11 10.37
C ILE A 305 -9.76 8.36 11.36
N GLY A 306 -11.00 8.02 10.96
CA GLY A 306 -12.16 8.08 11.85
C GLY A 306 -12.01 7.16 13.06
N GLN A 307 -11.51 5.95 12.89
CA GLN A 307 -11.24 4.99 13.95
C GLN A 307 -10.15 5.51 14.91
N LEU A 308 -9.03 6.00 14.38
CA LEU A 308 -7.94 6.57 15.16
C LEU A 308 -8.39 7.79 15.95
N THR A 309 -9.17 8.69 15.34
CA THR A 309 -9.76 9.84 16.02
C THR A 309 -10.72 9.41 17.14
N ALA A 310 -11.56 8.40 16.90
CA ALA A 310 -12.45 7.86 17.93
C ALA A 310 -11.66 7.18 19.06
N GLN A 311 -10.54 6.53 18.76
CA GLN A 311 -9.61 6.00 19.78
C GLN A 311 -9.03 7.14 20.61
N ALA A 312 -8.54 8.21 19.98
CA ALA A 312 -8.01 9.37 20.68
C ALA A 312 -9.04 9.97 21.66
N ILE A 313 -10.30 10.06 21.24
CA ILE A 313 -11.38 10.58 22.11
C ILE A 313 -11.59 9.69 23.32
N ARG A 314 -11.62 8.36 23.15
CA ARG A 314 -11.75 7.41 24.25
C ARG A 314 -10.57 7.50 25.20
N SER A 315 -9.35 7.55 24.68
CA SER A 315 -8.14 7.72 25.50
C SER A 315 -8.15 9.03 26.28
N MET A 316 -8.68 10.12 25.69
CA MET A 316 -8.91 11.38 26.43
C MET A 316 -9.94 11.22 27.55
N GLN A 317 -11.04 10.49 27.34
CA GLN A 317 -12.03 10.21 28.38
C GLN A 317 -11.45 9.44 29.55
N ASP A 318 -10.56 8.49 29.25
CA ASP A 318 -9.86 7.66 30.23
C ASP A 318 -8.63 8.36 30.87
N ALA A 319 -8.43 9.65 30.61
CA ALA A 319 -7.28 10.44 31.06
C ALA A 319 -5.90 9.91 30.56
N ARG A 320 -5.88 9.20 29.43
CA ARG A 320 -4.67 8.66 28.78
C ARG A 320 -4.25 9.56 27.60
N GLU A 321 -3.80 10.77 27.94
CA GLU A 321 -3.59 11.83 26.92
C GLU A 321 -2.43 11.55 25.97
N THR A 322 -1.39 10.86 26.43
CA THR A 322 -0.28 10.43 25.56
C THR A 322 -0.75 9.45 24.49
N GLU A 323 -1.62 8.50 24.84
CA GLU A 323 -2.20 7.59 23.87
C GLU A 323 -3.14 8.31 22.88
N ALA A 324 -3.87 9.32 23.38
CA ALA A 324 -4.73 10.15 22.56
C ALA A 324 -3.92 10.91 21.51
N LEU A 325 -2.80 11.53 21.93
CA LEU A 325 -1.89 12.23 21.03
C LEU A 325 -1.33 11.26 19.97
N GLY A 326 -0.77 10.12 20.39
CA GLY A 326 -0.21 9.15 19.45
C GLY A 326 -1.23 8.55 18.47
N ALA A 327 -2.53 8.53 18.83
CA ALA A 327 -3.57 8.13 17.89
C ALA A 327 -3.86 9.23 16.85
N LEU A 328 -3.84 10.51 17.26
CA LEU A 328 -4.01 11.65 16.35
C LEU A 328 -2.81 11.80 15.40
N GLU A 329 -1.59 11.65 15.91
CA GLU A 329 -0.36 11.71 15.11
C GLU A 329 -0.35 10.61 14.02
N ARG A 330 -0.71 9.37 14.37
CA ARG A 330 -0.85 8.29 13.38
C ARG A 330 -1.91 8.58 12.33
N ALA A 331 -3.01 9.24 12.71
CA ALA A 331 -4.05 9.62 11.77
C ALA A 331 -3.60 10.75 10.82
N GLU A 332 -2.79 11.71 11.32
CA GLU A 332 -2.15 12.77 10.53
C GLU A 332 -1.10 12.18 9.58
N GLU A 333 -0.22 11.31 10.07
CA GLU A 333 0.78 10.59 9.26
C GLU A 333 0.10 9.79 8.12
N LEU A 334 -0.99 9.09 8.43
CA LEU A 334 -1.76 8.38 7.41
C LEU A 334 -2.28 9.35 6.35
N LEU A 335 -2.79 10.52 6.74
CA LEU A 335 -3.28 11.54 5.82
C LEU A 335 -2.17 12.12 4.92
N GLU A 336 -0.94 12.27 5.44
CA GLU A 336 0.22 12.73 4.69
C GLU A 336 0.70 11.71 3.65
N THR A 337 0.51 10.41 3.92
CA THR A 337 0.85 9.34 2.95
C THR A 337 -0.13 9.23 1.80
N VAL A 338 -1.31 9.84 1.91
CA VAL A 338 -2.36 9.74 0.88
C VAL A 338 -2.13 10.76 -0.22
N HIS A 339 -1.95 10.28 -1.45
CA HIS A 339 -1.91 11.15 -2.62
C HIS A 339 -3.25 11.88 -2.81
N ASP A 340 -3.21 13.14 -3.23
CA ASP A 340 -4.40 13.98 -3.42
C ASP A 340 -5.44 13.35 -4.37
N GLU A 341 -4.98 12.56 -5.35
CA GLU A 341 -5.87 11.84 -6.27
C GLU A 341 -6.67 10.70 -5.59
N ALA A 342 -6.14 10.14 -4.50
CA ALA A 342 -6.78 9.04 -3.77
C ALA A 342 -7.83 9.51 -2.77
N LEU A 343 -7.86 10.81 -2.43
CA LEU A 343 -8.80 11.37 -1.47
C LEU A 343 -9.54 12.57 -2.09
N PRO A 344 -10.78 12.38 -2.60
CA PRO A 344 -11.58 13.46 -3.16
C PRO A 344 -11.75 14.65 -2.20
N PRO A 345 -11.84 15.89 -2.68
CA PRO A 345 -11.84 17.10 -1.84
C PRO A 345 -12.85 17.08 -0.70
N LYS A 346 -14.08 16.61 -0.96
CA LYS A 346 -15.11 16.49 0.08
C LYS A 346 -14.72 15.55 1.22
N ARG A 347 -14.06 14.41 0.91
CA ARG A 347 -13.56 13.50 1.92
C ARG A 347 -12.36 14.07 2.65
N ARG A 348 -11.49 14.79 1.95
CA ARG A 348 -10.37 15.52 2.55
C ARG A 348 -10.87 16.51 3.61
N GLU A 349 -11.85 17.32 3.27
CA GLU A 349 -12.48 18.26 4.22
C GLU A 349 -13.10 17.56 5.44
N GLU A 350 -13.70 16.39 5.25
CA GLU A 350 -14.28 15.62 6.35
C GLU A 350 -13.19 15.09 7.29
N VAL A 351 -12.10 14.59 6.73
CA VAL A 351 -10.93 14.10 7.47
C VAL A 351 -10.26 15.25 8.22
N ASP A 352 -9.99 16.37 7.55
CA ASP A 352 -9.43 17.57 8.15
C ASP A 352 -10.27 18.03 9.36
N ARG A 353 -11.59 18.02 9.21
CA ARG A 353 -12.52 18.40 10.28
C ARG A 353 -12.44 17.47 11.50
N ARG A 354 -12.25 16.16 11.28
CA ARG A 354 -12.12 15.18 12.35
C ARG A 354 -10.80 15.35 13.11
N LEU A 355 -9.69 15.50 12.38
CA LEU A 355 -8.36 15.73 12.98
C LEU A 355 -8.31 17.05 13.73
N TRP A 356 -8.78 18.14 13.10
CA TRP A 356 -8.93 19.43 13.75
C TRP A 356 -9.67 19.32 15.09
N TRP A 357 -10.83 18.64 15.06
CA TRP A 357 -11.63 18.50 16.29
C TRP A 357 -10.91 17.70 17.37
N GLY A 358 -10.22 16.63 16.99
CA GLY A 358 -9.43 15.81 17.91
C GLY A 358 -8.32 16.60 18.58
N TYR A 359 -7.47 17.28 17.81
CA TYR A 359 -6.38 18.11 18.33
C TYR A 359 -6.89 19.30 19.15
N LYS A 360 -7.92 19.98 18.70
CA LYS A 360 -8.53 21.08 19.45
C LYS A 360 -9.06 20.62 20.82
N LYS A 361 -9.73 19.47 20.86
CA LYS A 361 -10.24 18.89 22.12
C LYS A 361 -9.12 18.54 23.07
N LEU A 362 -8.05 17.91 22.57
CA LEU A 362 -6.86 17.56 23.34
C LEU A 362 -6.20 18.83 23.90
N GLY A 363 -5.97 19.84 23.06
CA GLY A 363 -5.33 21.08 23.47
C GLY A 363 -6.13 21.83 24.54
N ARG A 364 -7.47 21.89 24.39
CA ARG A 364 -8.33 22.50 25.43
C ARG A 364 -8.27 21.77 26.77
N ARG A 365 -8.24 20.45 26.72
CA ARG A 365 -8.13 19.62 27.93
C ARG A 365 -6.79 19.84 28.65
N ARG A 366 -5.68 19.83 27.91
CA ARG A 366 -4.36 20.12 28.44
C ARG A 366 -4.26 21.51 29.05
N ALA A 367 -4.85 22.52 28.38
CA ALA A 367 -4.93 23.87 28.92
C ALA A 367 -5.72 23.91 30.24
N GLN A 368 -6.79 23.14 30.38
CA GLN A 368 -7.55 23.01 31.63
C GLN A 368 -6.79 22.29 32.72
N ALA A 369 -5.86 21.39 32.37
CA ALA A 369 -4.97 20.73 33.32
C ALA A 369 -3.75 21.58 33.69
N GLY A 370 -3.57 22.77 33.10
CA GLY A 370 -2.38 23.60 33.31
C GLY A 370 -1.16 23.22 32.51
N GLU A 371 -1.29 22.26 31.59
CA GLU A 371 -0.24 21.78 30.68
C GLU A 371 -0.17 22.67 29.42
N TYR A 372 0.12 23.96 29.63
CA TYR A 372 -0.03 24.99 28.59
C TYR A 372 0.88 24.80 27.38
N GLU A 373 2.09 24.28 27.56
CA GLU A 373 3.03 24.00 26.47
C GLU A 373 2.47 22.92 25.53
N ALA A 374 2.08 21.79 26.09
CA ALA A 374 1.48 20.68 25.35
C ALA A 374 0.10 21.05 24.76
N ALA A 375 -0.63 21.97 25.43
CA ALA A 375 -1.87 22.51 24.90
C ALA A 375 -1.62 23.38 23.67
N ALA A 376 -0.60 24.24 23.70
CA ALA A 376 -0.24 25.09 22.57
C ALA A 376 0.21 24.24 21.36
N ASP A 377 0.96 23.17 21.58
CA ASP A 377 1.35 22.23 20.50
C ASP A 377 0.12 21.61 19.84
N ALA A 378 -0.78 21.03 20.60
CA ALA A 378 -1.99 20.41 20.08
C ALA A 378 -2.89 21.40 19.32
N LEU A 379 -3.04 22.64 19.82
CA LEU A 379 -3.82 23.70 19.17
C LEU A 379 -3.15 24.20 17.88
N SER A 380 -1.83 24.26 17.83
CA SER A 380 -1.06 24.59 16.63
C SER A 380 -1.25 23.51 15.54
N HIS A 381 -1.23 22.22 15.92
CA HIS A 381 -1.56 21.12 14.99
C HIS A 381 -3.00 21.27 14.46
N ALA A 382 -3.98 21.63 15.32
CA ALA A 382 -5.34 21.85 14.87
C ALA A 382 -5.45 22.96 13.80
N LEU A 383 -4.63 24.00 13.86
CA LEU A 383 -4.65 25.11 12.88
C LEU A 383 -4.10 24.72 11.50
N ARG A 384 -3.36 23.62 11.36
CA ARG A 384 -2.87 23.14 10.05
C ARG A 384 -3.98 22.67 9.14
N PHE A 385 -5.14 22.26 9.69
CA PHE A 385 -6.27 21.73 8.91
C PHE A 385 -7.11 22.88 8.35
N ALA A 386 -6.85 23.25 7.09
CA ALA A 386 -7.49 24.41 6.43
C ALA A 386 -8.97 24.19 6.10
N GLY A 387 -9.39 22.93 5.90
CA GLY A 387 -10.76 22.58 5.47
C GLY A 387 -11.88 22.78 6.48
N VAL A 388 -11.62 23.41 7.64
CA VAL A 388 -12.59 23.51 8.75
C VAL A 388 -13.41 24.77 8.80
N GLY A 389 -13.10 25.77 7.96
CA GLY A 389 -13.79 27.07 7.88
C GLY A 389 -13.26 28.12 8.87
N THR A 390 -13.46 29.39 8.50
CA THR A 390 -12.86 30.57 9.17
C THR A 390 -13.24 30.72 10.63
N ASP A 391 -14.52 30.50 10.97
CA ASP A 391 -15.03 30.70 12.36
C ASP A 391 -14.39 29.68 13.32
N ARG A 392 -14.26 28.44 12.88
CA ARG A 392 -13.62 27.36 13.67
C ARG A 392 -12.13 27.59 13.84
N GLN A 393 -11.47 28.10 12.81
CA GLN A 393 -10.08 28.49 12.90
C GLN A 393 -9.90 29.68 13.86
N ALA A 394 -10.78 30.68 13.81
CA ALA A 394 -10.76 31.82 14.73
C ALA A 394 -10.94 31.36 16.20
N GLU A 395 -11.88 30.44 16.46
CA GLU A 395 -12.06 29.86 17.80
C GLU A 395 -10.80 29.11 18.27
N THR A 396 -10.13 28.39 17.35
CA THR A 396 -8.89 27.65 17.70
C THR A 396 -7.73 28.61 17.96
N ARG A 397 -7.58 29.68 17.16
CA ARG A 397 -6.60 30.76 17.41
C ARG A 397 -6.82 31.39 18.77
N GLY A 398 -8.05 31.73 19.14
CA GLY A 398 -8.35 32.26 20.46
C GLY A 398 -8.06 31.29 21.60
N ALA A 399 -8.19 29.98 21.39
CA ALA A 399 -7.79 28.97 22.36
C ALA A 399 -6.27 28.87 22.49
N LEU A 400 -5.54 28.95 21.36
CA LEU A 400 -4.08 28.94 21.33
C LEU A 400 -3.49 30.17 22.03
N VAL A 401 -4.05 31.35 21.78
CA VAL A 401 -3.66 32.61 22.47
C VAL A 401 -3.75 32.42 23.99
N ARG A 402 -4.89 31.95 24.49
CA ARG A 402 -5.07 31.71 25.94
C ARG A 402 -4.10 30.67 26.52
N ALA A 403 -3.77 29.61 25.74
CA ALA A 403 -2.79 28.62 26.14
C ALA A 403 -1.39 29.23 26.23
N LEU A 404 -1.02 30.08 25.27
CA LEU A 404 0.27 30.78 25.27
C LEU A 404 0.35 31.83 26.41
N GLU A 405 -0.73 32.54 26.68
CA GLU A 405 -0.80 33.45 27.86
C GLU A 405 -0.58 32.69 29.15
N GLY A 406 -1.27 31.54 29.36
CA GLY A 406 -1.08 30.70 30.54
C GLY A 406 0.35 30.12 30.62
N LEU A 407 0.95 29.76 29.48
CA LEU A 407 2.35 29.33 29.43
C LEU A 407 3.30 30.42 29.88
N VAL A 408 3.10 31.67 29.39
CA VAL A 408 3.92 32.80 29.78
C VAL A 408 3.77 33.10 31.26
N GLU A 409 2.54 33.12 31.80
CA GLU A 409 2.30 33.31 33.25
C GLU A 409 3.04 32.25 34.07
N GLN A 410 2.97 30.99 33.70
CA GLN A 410 3.65 29.88 34.38
C GLN A 410 5.18 30.04 34.32
N ARG A 411 5.74 30.34 33.16
CA ARG A 411 7.18 30.46 32.98
C ARG A 411 7.75 31.72 33.59
N VAL A 412 7.00 32.84 33.65
CA VAL A 412 7.40 34.04 34.35
C VAL A 412 7.58 33.78 35.86
N LEU A 413 6.78 32.91 36.49
CA LEU A 413 6.98 32.50 37.86
C LEU A 413 8.31 31.77 38.03
N VAL A 414 8.62 30.82 37.14
CA VAL A 414 9.92 30.10 37.15
C VAL A 414 11.10 31.08 36.98
N VAL A 415 10.98 32.02 36.05
CA VAL A 415 11.99 33.05 35.80
C VAL A 415 12.26 33.87 37.09
N ARG A 416 11.21 34.24 37.82
CA ARG A 416 11.34 34.99 39.07
C ARG A 416 12.02 34.16 40.17
N GLU A 417 11.64 32.89 40.30
CA GLU A 417 12.28 31.97 41.27
C GLU A 417 13.78 31.80 40.97
N LEU A 418 14.15 31.63 39.67
CA LEU A 418 15.57 31.54 39.28
C LEU A 418 16.33 32.81 39.55
N ALA A 419 15.72 33.97 39.24
CA ALA A 419 16.33 35.27 39.51
C ALA A 419 16.49 35.57 41.02
N GLU A 420 15.55 35.10 41.87
CA GLU A 420 15.64 35.17 43.32
C GLU A 420 16.72 34.25 43.89
N ALA A 421 16.94 33.09 43.27
CA ALA A 421 18.02 32.17 43.58
C ALA A 421 19.40 32.66 43.11
N GLY A 422 19.47 33.77 42.36
CA GLY A 422 20.71 34.33 41.81
C GLY A 422 21.18 33.66 40.51
N ASP A 423 20.40 32.78 39.93
CA ASP A 423 20.69 32.11 38.66
C ASP A 423 20.15 32.92 37.47
N ARG A 424 20.83 34.04 37.22
CA ARG A 424 20.46 34.96 36.11
C ARG A 424 20.55 34.29 34.75
N GLU A 425 21.55 33.42 34.54
CA GLU A 425 21.76 32.77 33.22
C GLU A 425 20.59 31.84 32.89
N ALA A 426 20.18 31.00 33.85
CA ALA A 426 19.02 30.14 33.66
C ALA A 426 17.71 30.94 33.44
N ALA A 427 17.52 32.04 34.17
CA ALA A 427 16.37 32.94 33.98
C ALA A 427 16.31 33.51 32.57
N LEU A 428 17.45 33.96 32.00
CA LEU A 428 17.51 34.48 30.61
C LEU A 428 17.27 33.39 29.58
N VAL A 429 17.72 32.15 29.78
CA VAL A 429 17.45 31.01 28.91
C VAL A 429 15.93 30.74 28.85
N GLU A 430 15.24 30.73 30.00
CA GLU A 430 13.78 30.54 30.01
C GLU A 430 13.03 31.67 29.28
N ILE A 431 13.49 32.93 29.40
CA ILE A 431 12.89 34.04 28.67
C ILE A 431 13.11 33.92 27.17
N ASP A 432 14.29 33.54 26.73
CA ASP A 432 14.59 33.35 25.30
C ASP A 432 13.74 32.21 24.71
N ALA A 433 13.54 31.11 25.48
CA ALA A 433 12.63 30.03 25.09
C ALA A 433 11.20 30.51 24.94
N LEU A 434 10.70 31.36 25.87
CA LEU A 434 9.38 31.99 25.72
C LEU A 434 9.26 32.83 24.45
N TRP A 435 10.24 33.69 24.18
CA TRP A 435 10.22 34.55 22.99
C TRP A 435 10.27 33.73 21.70
N THR A 436 11.08 32.70 21.69
CA THR A 436 11.16 31.77 20.56
C THR A 436 9.79 31.12 20.30
N ARG A 437 9.11 30.70 21.36
CA ARG A 437 7.78 30.09 21.27
C ARG A 437 6.72 31.07 20.75
N LEU A 438 6.70 32.30 21.28
CA LEU A 438 5.75 33.33 20.83
C LEU A 438 6.00 33.74 19.36
N ARG A 439 7.26 33.92 18.95
CA ARG A 439 7.62 34.21 17.56
C ARG A 439 7.24 33.08 16.64
N ARG A 440 7.41 31.82 17.06
CA ARG A 440 6.95 30.67 16.28
C ARG A 440 5.44 30.70 16.08
N ALA A 441 4.66 31.01 17.11
CA ALA A 441 3.21 31.09 16.99
C ALA A 441 2.77 32.20 15.99
N VAL A 442 3.51 33.32 15.93
CA VAL A 442 3.29 34.36 14.93
C VAL A 442 3.65 33.85 13.52
N SER A 443 4.77 33.14 13.35
CA SER A 443 5.14 32.54 12.07
C SER A 443 4.15 31.48 11.59
N ASP A 444 3.50 30.77 12.52
CA ASP A 444 2.47 29.78 12.26
C ASP A 444 1.07 30.40 11.99
N GLY A 445 1.00 31.76 11.94
CA GLY A 445 -0.18 32.49 11.46
C GLY A 445 -1.07 33.12 12.53
N LEU A 446 -0.60 33.26 13.78
CA LEU A 446 -1.24 34.16 14.75
C LEU A 446 -0.87 35.62 14.46
N ALA A 447 -1.83 36.55 14.65
CA ALA A 447 -1.50 37.97 14.57
C ALA A 447 -0.68 38.37 15.82
N GLU A 448 0.38 39.15 15.62
CA GLU A 448 1.21 39.68 16.72
C GLU A 448 0.38 40.45 17.75
N GLY A 449 -0.64 41.18 17.28
CA GLY A 449 -1.56 41.89 18.14
C GLY A 449 -2.35 40.98 19.10
N ASP A 450 -2.66 39.76 18.71
CA ASP A 450 -3.35 38.77 19.55
C ASP A 450 -2.48 38.28 20.73
N LEU A 451 -1.15 38.37 20.59
CA LEU A 451 -0.15 37.97 21.57
C LEU A 451 0.47 39.17 22.33
N ALA A 452 -0.05 40.38 22.15
CA ALA A 452 0.52 41.59 22.75
C ALA A 452 0.66 41.48 24.29
N VAL A 453 -0.34 40.88 24.95
CA VAL A 453 -0.32 40.67 26.42
C VAL A 453 0.80 39.69 26.80
N ALA A 454 0.96 38.61 26.08
CA ALA A 454 2.00 37.60 26.28
C ALA A 454 3.42 38.16 26.09
N PHE A 455 3.61 38.89 24.98
CA PHE A 455 4.89 39.58 24.69
C PHE A 455 5.23 40.62 25.77
N ALA A 456 4.25 41.44 26.19
CA ALA A 456 4.45 42.46 27.25
C ALA A 456 4.78 41.82 28.61
N ALA A 457 4.23 40.65 28.92
CA ALA A 457 4.55 39.91 30.15
C ALA A 457 5.97 39.33 30.10
N ALA A 458 6.37 38.72 28.98
CA ALA A 458 7.75 38.22 28.79
C ALA A 458 8.78 39.36 28.83
N GLN A 459 8.48 40.51 28.22
CA GLN A 459 9.33 41.69 28.27
C GLN A 459 9.53 42.22 29.71
N ARG A 460 8.43 42.33 30.46
CA ARG A 460 8.53 42.76 31.88
C ARG A 460 9.40 41.80 32.71
N ALA A 461 9.27 40.51 32.49
CA ALA A 461 10.10 39.51 33.17
C ALA A 461 11.58 39.68 32.79
N PHE A 462 11.89 39.96 31.54
CA PHE A 462 13.26 40.27 31.09
C PHE A 462 13.80 41.53 31.81
N ASP A 463 13.03 42.61 31.79
CA ASP A 463 13.41 43.88 32.41
C ASP A 463 13.66 43.69 33.95
N GLU A 464 12.84 42.89 34.62
CA GLU A 464 13.02 42.52 36.06
C GLU A 464 14.34 41.76 36.31
N VAL A 465 14.72 40.84 35.42
CA VAL A 465 15.98 40.05 35.53
C VAL A 465 17.19 40.91 35.17
N ASP A 466 17.07 41.76 34.14
CA ASP A 466 18.18 42.64 33.71
C ASP A 466 18.49 43.76 34.71
N ALA A 467 17.49 44.26 35.42
CA ALA A 467 17.66 45.30 36.45
C ALA A 467 18.29 44.78 37.74
N ARG A 468 18.39 43.45 37.94
CA ARG A 468 19.03 42.87 39.10
C ARG A 468 20.57 42.80 38.86
N PRO A 469 21.37 43.30 39.81
CA PRO A 469 22.83 43.32 39.71
C PRO A 469 23.48 41.93 39.73
#